data_b4e14d01c340862186f5019b34e894aa
#
_entry.id   b4e14d01c340862186f5019b34e894aa
#
_cell.length_a   1.000
_cell.length_b   1.000
_cell.length_c   1.000
_cell.angle_alpha   90.00
_cell.angle_beta   90.00
_cell.angle_gamma   90.00
#
_symmetry.space_group_name_H-M   'P 1'
#
loop_
_entity.id
_entity.type
_entity.pdbx_description
1 polymer ?
#
loop_
_entity_poly.entity_id
_entity_poly.type
_entity_poly.pdbx_seq_one_letter_code
_entity_poly.pdbx_strand_id
1 'polypeptide(L)'
;MYKRQVYFRRFNKSLALIEPNIGVRSTGDRHSKASVPRLFTDRVVMEIPIVTIGPSGGPVIDMDALLVGGASRFFGSSARSSSPRLFSIKKCKAFRDNVELAFELPTLGGRLKTLHYSISKMGSSPGYAPRKADERIGFFTTTYRDLGKYRDEEVQVRFINRWHLEKDDPSLKISPPKNPITFYIEHTTPVRYRRWVEKGVLYWNKAFENIGISNAIQVEFQNARTGRHVEKDPEDVRWNFIRWLNNDVGTAIGPSRVNPLTGEILDADIILTDGWIRHYWMQYNELLPQAAMQGMSPETLAWLAKHPSWDPRIRLAAPSERVEVRRRVARQALSPYAGHPMAQVDNRFIGDDLYDGLIGRTSQVNGLCLAAQGKAFDLSLMKMHLDILAALDDDDDKKKDDKKKDDKKKDDKKKDDKKK
;
A
#
# COMPACT_ATOMS: atom_id res chain seq x y z
N MET A 1 -3.15 -12.42 -3.69
CA MET A 1 -2.46 -13.34 -2.75
C MET A 1 -3.50 -14.09 -1.95
N TYR A 2 -3.55 -15.42 -2.06
CA TYR A 2 -4.46 -16.24 -1.29
C TYR A 2 -3.77 -16.69 -0.01
N LYS A 3 -4.29 -16.29 1.14
CA LYS A 3 -3.78 -16.71 2.45
C LYS A 3 -4.74 -17.75 3.02
N ARG A 4 -4.20 -18.87 3.42
CA ARG A 4 -4.97 -19.94 4.06
C ARG A 4 -4.18 -20.50 5.23
N GLN A 5 -4.86 -20.71 6.34
CA GLN A 5 -4.32 -21.52 7.42
C GLN A 5 -4.65 -22.98 7.13
N VAL A 6 -3.67 -23.84 7.23
CA VAL A 6 -3.85 -25.28 7.02
C VAL A 6 -3.04 -26.06 8.04
N TYR A 7 -3.41 -27.32 8.25
CA TYR A 7 -2.62 -28.26 9.02
C TYR A 7 -2.69 -29.65 8.38
N PHE A 8 -1.72 -30.50 8.68
CA PHE A 8 -1.70 -31.89 8.23
C PHE A 8 -2.25 -32.80 9.31
N ARG A 9 -3.10 -33.75 8.91
CA ARG A 9 -3.58 -34.86 9.73
C ARG A 9 -3.25 -36.17 9.05
N ARG A 10 -2.64 -37.08 9.78
CA ARG A 10 -2.34 -38.44 9.27
C ARG A 10 -3.56 -39.34 9.33
N PHE A 11 -3.80 -40.03 8.23
CA PHE A 11 -4.77 -41.11 8.10
C PHE A 11 -4.10 -42.35 7.51
N ASN A 12 -3.84 -43.37 8.31
CA ASN A 12 -3.16 -44.59 7.88
C ASN A 12 -1.96 -44.34 6.95
N LYS A 13 -2.18 -44.50 5.62
CA LYS A 13 -1.15 -44.38 4.57
C LYS A 13 -1.14 -43.02 3.86
N SER A 14 -1.93 -42.06 4.30
CA SER A 14 -2.03 -40.76 3.69
C SER A 14 -2.02 -39.62 4.71
N LEU A 15 -1.68 -38.41 4.23
CA LEU A 15 -1.88 -37.14 4.93
C LEU A 15 -3.02 -36.38 4.29
N ALA A 16 -3.93 -35.88 5.11
CA ALA A 16 -4.88 -34.88 4.65
C ALA A 16 -4.36 -33.50 4.98
N LEU A 17 -4.35 -32.62 3.97
CA LEU A 17 -4.19 -31.19 4.15
C LEU A 17 -5.55 -30.62 4.49
N ILE A 18 -5.69 -30.02 5.67
CA ILE A 18 -6.95 -29.58 6.23
C ILE A 18 -6.93 -28.08 6.47
N GLU A 19 -7.96 -27.40 6.02
CA GLU A 19 -8.24 -26.00 6.34
C GLU A 19 -9.19 -25.96 7.53
N PRO A 20 -8.76 -25.43 8.71
CA PRO A 20 -9.60 -25.39 9.88
C PRO A 20 -10.73 -24.37 9.69
N ASN A 21 -11.89 -24.66 10.26
CA ASN A 21 -12.94 -23.66 10.39
C ASN A 21 -12.56 -22.64 11.45
N ILE A 22 -12.07 -21.49 11.02
CA ILE A 22 -11.74 -20.33 11.91
C ILE A 22 -12.81 -19.24 11.85
N GLY A 23 -13.70 -19.33 10.85
CA GLY A 23 -14.70 -18.29 10.56
C GLY A 23 -15.95 -18.35 11.45
N VAL A 24 -16.17 -19.46 12.18
CA VAL A 24 -17.32 -19.62 13.08
C VAL A 24 -16.85 -20.15 14.42
N ARG A 25 -17.25 -19.47 15.50
CA ARG A 25 -16.89 -19.82 16.88
C ARG A 25 -18.11 -19.61 17.79
N SER A 26 -18.02 -20.04 19.03
CA SER A 26 -18.99 -19.68 20.07
C SER A 26 -18.28 -19.30 21.37
N THR A 27 -18.64 -18.14 21.91
CA THR A 27 -18.28 -17.71 23.27
C THR A 27 -19.41 -18.01 24.28
N GLY A 28 -20.51 -18.61 23.82
CA GLY A 28 -21.67 -18.98 24.63
C GLY A 28 -21.35 -20.07 25.68
N ASP A 29 -22.39 -20.77 26.11
CA ASP A 29 -22.29 -21.82 27.08
C ASP A 29 -21.53 -23.09 26.56
N ARG A 30 -21.39 -24.08 27.42
CA ARG A 30 -20.70 -25.34 27.10
C ARG A 30 -21.34 -26.07 25.91
N HIS A 31 -22.68 -26.04 25.80
CA HIS A 31 -23.37 -26.73 24.73
C HIS A 31 -23.19 -26.02 23.39
N SER A 32 -23.32 -24.72 23.37
CA SER A 32 -23.03 -23.88 22.19
C SER A 32 -21.59 -24.08 21.69
N LYS A 33 -20.59 -24.04 22.60
CA LYS A 33 -19.20 -24.31 22.25
C LYS A 33 -18.95 -25.69 21.68
N ALA A 34 -19.65 -26.72 22.19
CA ALA A 34 -19.53 -28.11 21.73
C ALA A 34 -20.26 -28.36 20.41
N SER A 35 -21.32 -27.61 20.09
CA SER A 35 -22.09 -27.76 18.85
C SER A 35 -21.40 -27.19 17.63
N VAL A 36 -20.66 -26.07 17.77
CA VAL A 36 -19.99 -25.39 16.64
C VAL A 36 -19.06 -26.33 15.87
N PRO A 37 -18.12 -27.06 16.47
CA PRO A 37 -17.22 -27.96 15.74
C PRO A 37 -17.92 -29.14 15.07
N ARG A 38 -19.16 -29.50 15.53
CA ARG A 38 -19.95 -30.58 14.93
C ARG A 38 -20.68 -30.12 13.67
N LEU A 39 -21.12 -28.86 13.64
CA LEU A 39 -21.89 -28.29 12.53
C LEU A 39 -21.02 -27.63 11.50
N PHE A 40 -19.94 -26.98 11.95
CA PHE A 40 -18.99 -26.23 11.12
C PHE A 40 -17.63 -26.94 11.17
N THR A 41 -17.51 -28.00 10.41
CA THR A 41 -16.34 -28.86 10.39
C THR A 41 -15.19 -28.25 9.56
N ASP A 42 -13.99 -28.70 9.84
CA ASP A 42 -12.80 -28.42 9.03
C ASP A 42 -12.97 -29.00 7.62
N ARG A 43 -12.34 -28.35 6.65
CA ARG A 43 -12.42 -28.76 5.25
C ARG A 43 -11.18 -29.49 4.81
N VAL A 44 -11.32 -30.71 4.31
CA VAL A 44 -10.20 -31.39 3.64
C VAL A 44 -9.96 -30.71 2.29
N VAL A 45 -8.77 -30.13 2.14
CA VAL A 45 -8.32 -29.50 0.89
C VAL A 45 -7.86 -30.58 -0.09
N MET A 46 -7.07 -31.53 0.41
CA MET A 46 -6.44 -32.55 -0.40
C MET A 46 -5.95 -33.73 0.46
N GLU A 47 -6.00 -34.90 -0.11
CA GLU A 47 -5.35 -36.10 0.40
C GLU A 47 -4.04 -36.35 -0.40
N ILE A 48 -2.96 -36.70 0.31
CA ILE A 48 -1.65 -36.92 -0.26
C ILE A 48 -1.11 -38.25 0.27
N PRO A 49 -0.74 -39.21 -0.59
CA PRO A 49 -0.16 -40.46 -0.16
C PRO A 49 1.16 -40.25 0.58
N ILE A 50 1.41 -41.02 1.63
CA ILE A 50 2.70 -41.10 2.29
C ILE A 50 3.60 -42.01 1.44
N VAL A 51 4.69 -41.45 0.92
CA VAL A 51 5.66 -42.21 0.11
C VAL A 51 6.53 -43.10 0.98
N THR A 52 7.00 -42.56 2.12
CA THR A 52 7.84 -43.29 3.08
C THR A 52 7.82 -42.59 4.44
N ILE A 53 8.51 -43.18 5.39
CA ILE A 53 8.77 -42.55 6.71
C ILE A 53 10.23 -42.13 6.72
N GLY A 54 10.47 -40.84 7.03
CA GLY A 54 11.80 -40.27 7.11
C GLY A 54 12.58 -40.75 8.37
N PRO A 55 13.88 -40.43 8.43
CA PRO A 55 14.75 -40.85 9.55
C PRO A 55 14.28 -40.39 10.94
N SER A 56 13.60 -39.25 11.00
CA SER A 56 13.01 -38.69 12.23
C SER A 56 11.63 -39.23 12.57
N GLY A 57 11.15 -40.27 11.86
CA GLY A 57 9.83 -40.87 12.07
C GLY A 57 8.66 -40.09 11.46
N GLY A 58 8.93 -38.97 10.82
CA GLY A 58 7.91 -38.17 10.11
C GLY A 58 7.54 -38.75 8.75
N PRO A 59 6.27 -38.54 8.29
CA PRO A 59 5.85 -38.96 6.96
C PRO A 59 6.52 -38.11 5.88
N VAL A 60 6.95 -38.74 4.80
CA VAL A 60 7.45 -38.09 3.59
C VAL A 60 6.37 -38.18 2.52
N ILE A 61 6.07 -37.05 1.90
CA ILE A 61 5.05 -36.91 0.85
C ILE A 61 5.65 -36.33 -0.43
N ASP A 62 4.98 -36.59 -1.54
CA ASP A 62 5.29 -35.96 -2.81
C ASP A 62 4.62 -34.57 -2.87
N MET A 63 5.45 -33.51 -2.88
CA MET A 63 4.97 -32.13 -2.95
C MET A 63 4.46 -31.75 -4.35
N ASP A 64 4.87 -32.45 -5.42
CA ASP A 64 4.40 -32.16 -6.78
C ASP A 64 2.90 -32.42 -6.89
N ALA A 65 2.40 -33.51 -6.27
CA ALA A 65 0.97 -33.79 -6.21
C ALA A 65 0.20 -32.66 -5.53
N LEU A 66 0.77 -32.06 -4.48
CA LEU A 66 0.16 -30.96 -3.74
C LEU A 66 0.23 -29.64 -4.52
N LEU A 67 1.43 -29.24 -4.96
CA LEU A 67 1.69 -27.89 -5.41
C LEU A 67 1.47 -27.70 -6.91
N VAL A 68 1.74 -28.72 -7.71
CA VAL A 68 1.54 -28.69 -9.17
C VAL A 68 0.17 -29.26 -9.54
N GLY A 69 -0.11 -30.51 -9.17
CA GLY A 69 -1.40 -31.17 -9.44
C GLY A 69 -2.58 -30.46 -8.73
N GLY A 70 -2.36 -29.99 -7.52
CA GLY A 70 -3.33 -29.26 -6.70
C GLY A 70 -3.40 -27.76 -6.95
N ALA A 71 -2.62 -27.18 -7.86
CA ALA A 71 -2.45 -25.74 -8.04
C ALA A 71 -3.78 -24.96 -8.19
N SER A 72 -4.73 -25.52 -8.93
CA SER A 72 -6.05 -24.88 -9.11
C SER A 72 -6.86 -24.75 -7.83
N ARG A 73 -6.57 -25.54 -6.80
CA ARG A 73 -7.23 -25.44 -5.48
C ARG A 73 -6.76 -24.23 -4.69
N PHE A 74 -5.52 -23.75 -4.96
CA PHE A 74 -4.90 -22.61 -4.28
C PHE A 74 -5.03 -21.32 -5.09
N PHE A 75 -4.88 -21.39 -6.42
CA PHE A 75 -4.85 -20.21 -7.30
C PHE A 75 -6.07 -20.08 -8.20
N GLY A 76 -7.07 -20.96 -8.05
CA GLY A 76 -8.27 -20.96 -8.88
C GLY A 76 -8.06 -21.54 -10.28
N SER A 77 -9.08 -21.47 -11.12
CA SER A 77 -9.10 -22.08 -12.46
C SER A 77 -8.00 -21.58 -13.39
N SER A 78 -7.55 -20.34 -13.21
CA SER A 78 -6.46 -19.76 -14.02
C SER A 78 -5.09 -20.42 -13.84
N ALA A 79 -4.92 -21.23 -12.79
CA ALA A 79 -3.72 -22.02 -12.54
C ALA A 79 -3.86 -23.49 -12.94
N ARG A 80 -5.00 -23.88 -13.56
CA ARG A 80 -5.15 -25.23 -14.10
C ARG A 80 -4.18 -25.42 -15.26
N SER A 81 -3.36 -26.45 -15.20
CA SER A 81 -2.44 -26.80 -16.27
C SER A 81 -3.08 -27.79 -17.26
N SER A 82 -2.80 -27.59 -18.55
CA SER A 82 -3.11 -28.57 -19.60
C SER A 82 -2.11 -29.71 -19.64
N SER A 83 -0.91 -29.48 -19.14
CA SER A 83 0.21 -30.42 -19.15
C SER A 83 1.00 -30.32 -17.84
N PRO A 84 0.44 -30.83 -16.72
CA PRO A 84 1.08 -30.67 -15.40
C PRO A 84 2.43 -31.36 -15.25
N ARG A 85 2.78 -32.26 -16.18
CA ARG A 85 4.12 -32.90 -16.23
C ARG A 85 5.21 -31.97 -16.77
N LEU A 86 4.81 -30.89 -17.48
CA LEU A 86 5.72 -29.90 -18.04
C LEU A 86 5.92 -28.75 -17.04
N PHE A 87 6.45 -29.04 -15.86
CA PHE A 87 6.78 -28.01 -14.90
C PHE A 87 8.29 -27.92 -14.66
N SER A 88 8.75 -26.76 -14.26
CA SER A 88 10.11 -26.56 -13.80
C SER A 88 10.13 -25.85 -12.46
N ILE A 89 11.03 -26.27 -11.57
CA ILE A 89 11.25 -25.61 -10.30
C ILE A 89 12.07 -24.35 -10.56
N LYS A 90 11.51 -23.18 -10.28
CA LYS A 90 12.18 -21.88 -10.42
C LYS A 90 12.83 -21.42 -9.11
N LYS A 91 12.26 -21.84 -7.99
CA LYS A 91 12.75 -21.45 -6.66
C LYS A 91 12.46 -22.55 -5.65
N CYS A 92 13.44 -22.79 -4.80
CA CYS A 92 13.30 -23.62 -3.63
C CYS A 92 14.22 -23.05 -2.55
N LYS A 93 13.63 -22.39 -1.53
CA LYS A 93 14.35 -21.82 -0.39
C LYS A 93 13.72 -22.33 0.90
N ALA A 94 14.54 -22.65 1.87
CA ALA A 94 14.10 -23.03 3.20
C ALA A 94 14.70 -22.07 4.24
N PHE A 95 13.85 -21.50 5.06
CA PHE A 95 14.21 -20.66 6.18
C PHE A 95 13.81 -21.35 7.49
N ARG A 96 14.12 -20.73 8.62
CA ARG A 96 13.80 -21.31 9.93
C ARG A 96 12.30 -21.55 10.15
N ASP A 97 11.47 -20.60 9.68
CA ASP A 97 10.03 -20.60 9.95
C ASP A 97 9.17 -20.65 8.69
N ASN A 98 9.78 -20.73 7.50
CA ASN A 98 9.06 -20.88 6.22
C ASN A 98 9.88 -21.56 5.12
N VAL A 99 9.15 -22.02 4.12
CA VAL A 99 9.67 -22.58 2.88
C VAL A 99 9.03 -21.84 1.71
N GLU A 100 9.86 -21.42 0.75
CA GLU A 100 9.46 -20.72 -0.46
C GLU A 100 9.69 -21.61 -1.69
N LEU A 101 8.60 -21.90 -2.41
CA LEU A 101 8.61 -22.76 -3.57
C LEU A 101 7.97 -22.06 -4.76
N ALA A 102 8.64 -22.03 -5.90
CA ALA A 102 8.05 -21.50 -7.12
C ALA A 102 8.21 -22.48 -8.28
N PHE A 103 7.11 -22.72 -8.97
CA PHE A 103 7.01 -23.61 -10.11
C PHE A 103 6.52 -22.83 -11.33
N GLU A 104 7.15 -23.04 -12.46
CA GLU A 104 6.64 -22.58 -13.75
C GLU A 104 5.99 -23.75 -14.47
N LEU A 105 4.76 -23.56 -14.94
CA LEU A 105 3.98 -24.56 -15.65
C LEU A 105 3.12 -23.92 -16.74
N PRO A 106 2.79 -24.64 -17.83
CA PRO A 106 1.86 -24.18 -18.84
C PRO A 106 0.44 -24.23 -18.28
N THR A 107 -0.27 -23.09 -18.36
CA THR A 107 -1.71 -23.01 -18.00
C THR A 107 -2.60 -23.40 -19.18
N LEU A 108 -3.90 -23.48 -18.96
CA LEU A 108 -4.87 -23.62 -20.05
C LEU A 108 -4.66 -22.47 -21.06
N GLY A 109 -4.43 -22.81 -22.31
CA GLY A 109 -4.04 -21.84 -23.34
C GLY A 109 -2.52 -21.76 -23.58
N GLY A 110 -1.70 -22.62 -22.96
CA GLY A 110 -0.28 -22.81 -23.26
C GLY A 110 0.68 -21.75 -22.73
N ARG A 111 0.18 -20.74 -22.03
CA ARG A 111 1.05 -19.69 -21.43
C ARG A 111 1.79 -20.23 -20.21
N LEU A 112 3.09 -20.03 -20.15
CA LEU A 112 3.89 -20.32 -18.97
C LEU A 112 3.54 -19.33 -17.84
N LYS A 113 3.26 -19.87 -16.65
CA LYS A 113 2.95 -19.09 -15.47
C LYS A 113 3.75 -19.61 -14.28
N THR A 114 4.36 -18.70 -13.55
CA THR A 114 5.04 -19.03 -12.30
C THR A 114 4.06 -18.95 -11.15
N LEU A 115 3.93 -20.05 -10.42
CA LEU A 115 3.16 -20.13 -9.18
C LEU A 115 4.14 -20.16 -8.01
N HIS A 116 3.95 -19.25 -7.06
CA HIS A 116 4.79 -19.12 -5.87
C HIS A 116 3.99 -19.48 -4.62
N TYR A 117 4.52 -20.40 -3.85
CA TYR A 117 4.01 -20.83 -2.56
C TYR A 117 4.95 -20.39 -1.45
N SER A 118 4.43 -19.66 -0.49
CA SER A 118 5.08 -19.39 0.79
C SER A 118 4.36 -20.20 1.86
N ILE A 119 5.05 -21.16 2.45
CA ILE A 119 4.51 -22.06 3.48
C ILE A 119 5.23 -21.72 4.78
N SER A 120 4.55 -21.05 5.69
CA SER A 120 5.14 -20.58 6.94
C SER A 120 4.46 -21.19 8.16
N LYS A 121 5.25 -21.40 9.21
CA LYS A 121 4.73 -21.78 10.53
C LYS A 121 3.90 -20.63 11.10
N MET A 122 2.73 -20.96 11.64
CA MET A 122 1.92 -19.98 12.36
C MET A 122 2.55 -19.65 13.69
N GLY A 123 2.94 -18.39 13.88
CA GLY A 123 3.43 -17.85 15.11
C GLY A 123 2.36 -17.12 15.93
N SER A 124 2.68 -16.83 17.18
CA SER A 124 1.96 -15.90 18.03
C SER A 124 2.92 -15.36 19.08
N SER A 125 2.77 -14.08 19.42
CA SER A 125 3.58 -13.46 20.47
C SER A 125 2.94 -13.72 21.83
N PRO A 126 3.71 -14.12 22.84
CA PRO A 126 3.21 -14.21 24.22
C PRO A 126 2.65 -12.86 24.68
N GLY A 127 1.49 -12.88 25.32
CA GLY A 127 0.85 -11.65 25.85
C GLY A 127 0.04 -10.85 24.82
N TYR A 128 0.02 -11.22 23.53
CA TYR A 128 -0.83 -10.53 22.56
C TYR A 128 -2.32 -10.72 22.89
N ALA A 129 -3.05 -9.61 23.01
CA ALA A 129 -4.49 -9.59 23.20
C ALA A 129 -5.19 -9.01 21.96
N PRO A 130 -6.15 -9.72 21.35
CA PRO A 130 -6.94 -9.19 20.24
C PRO A 130 -7.70 -7.93 20.63
N ARG A 131 -7.77 -6.95 19.72
CA ARG A 131 -8.49 -5.70 19.92
C ARG A 131 -9.65 -5.63 18.93
N LYS A 132 -10.85 -5.37 19.44
CA LYS A 132 -12.03 -5.17 18.58
C LYS A 132 -11.87 -3.94 17.68
N ALA A 133 -12.31 -4.06 16.44
CA ALA A 133 -12.39 -2.95 15.52
C ALA A 133 -13.56 -2.04 15.87
N ASP A 134 -13.40 -0.75 15.63
CA ASP A 134 -14.43 0.26 15.69
C ASP A 134 -14.84 0.62 14.25
N GLU A 135 -16.14 0.65 13.97
CA GLU A 135 -16.65 0.87 12.61
C GLU A 135 -16.38 2.29 12.09
N ARG A 136 -16.14 3.25 13.00
CA ARG A 136 -15.78 4.63 12.65
C ARG A 136 -14.38 4.76 12.07
N ILE A 137 -13.53 3.75 12.24
CA ILE A 137 -12.13 3.76 11.80
C ILE A 137 -11.88 2.56 10.90
N GLY A 138 -11.37 2.82 9.68
CA GLY A 138 -11.01 1.76 8.74
C GLY A 138 -9.69 1.09 9.10
N PHE A 139 -9.76 -0.17 9.49
CA PHE A 139 -8.63 -1.06 9.69
C PHE A 139 -8.77 -2.30 8.82
N PHE A 140 -7.65 -2.92 8.47
CA PHE A 140 -7.71 -4.32 8.08
C PHE A 140 -8.10 -5.16 9.29
N THR A 141 -9.01 -6.09 9.11
CA THR A 141 -9.57 -6.86 10.20
C THR A 141 -9.51 -8.36 9.95
N THR A 142 -9.37 -9.09 11.03
CA THR A 142 -9.62 -10.52 11.10
C THR A 142 -11.01 -10.73 11.69
N THR A 143 -11.86 -11.48 11.01
CA THR A 143 -13.27 -11.59 11.35
C THR A 143 -13.72 -13.03 11.57
N TYR A 144 -14.65 -13.22 12.49
CA TYR A 144 -15.36 -14.48 12.69
C TYR A 144 -16.80 -14.23 13.15
N ARG A 145 -17.66 -15.23 13.00
CA ARG A 145 -19.02 -15.21 13.54
C ARG A 145 -19.05 -15.90 14.91
N ASP A 146 -19.58 -15.19 15.90
CA ASP A 146 -19.76 -15.72 17.26
C ASP A 146 -21.22 -16.16 17.46
N LEU A 147 -21.48 -17.45 17.33
CA LEU A 147 -22.81 -18.02 17.52
C LEU A 147 -23.23 -18.13 19.00
N GLY A 148 -22.41 -17.69 19.92
CA GLY A 148 -22.80 -17.48 21.32
C GLY A 148 -23.44 -16.13 21.59
N LYS A 149 -23.66 -15.31 20.55
CA LYS A 149 -24.31 -14.01 20.59
C LYS A 149 -25.64 -14.06 19.85
N TYR A 150 -26.58 -13.21 20.29
CA TYR A 150 -27.95 -13.24 19.75
C TYR A 150 -28.33 -11.98 18.98
N ARG A 151 -27.55 -10.89 19.14
CA ARG A 151 -27.74 -9.65 18.40
C ARG A 151 -26.84 -9.66 17.17
N ASP A 152 -27.37 -9.31 16.00
CA ASP A 152 -26.64 -9.33 14.73
C ASP A 152 -25.35 -8.51 14.79
N GLU A 153 -25.37 -7.37 15.47
CA GLU A 153 -24.23 -6.48 15.68
C GLU A 153 -23.10 -7.15 16.49
N GLU A 154 -23.44 -8.09 17.39
CA GLU A 154 -22.48 -8.80 18.23
C GLU A 154 -21.99 -10.10 17.61
N VAL A 155 -22.77 -10.70 16.68
CA VAL A 155 -22.45 -11.98 16.02
C VAL A 155 -21.20 -11.81 15.16
N GLN A 156 -21.04 -10.70 14.46
CA GLN A 156 -19.88 -10.43 13.63
C GLN A 156 -18.76 -9.80 14.46
N VAL A 157 -17.82 -10.59 14.90
CA VAL A 157 -16.65 -10.11 15.64
C VAL A 157 -15.54 -9.76 14.68
N ARG A 158 -15.00 -8.54 14.81
CA ARG A 158 -13.88 -8.02 14.01
C ARG A 158 -12.75 -7.62 14.93
N PHE A 159 -11.55 -8.17 14.71
CA PHE A 159 -10.33 -7.76 15.38
C PHE A 159 -9.47 -6.95 14.42
N ILE A 160 -8.93 -5.82 14.87
CA ILE A 160 -7.98 -5.05 14.06
C ILE A 160 -6.72 -5.85 13.84
N ASN A 161 -6.17 -5.78 12.64
CA ASN A 161 -4.85 -6.32 12.37
C ASN A 161 -3.81 -5.31 12.86
N ARG A 162 -3.03 -5.69 13.87
CA ARG A 162 -2.04 -4.80 14.49
C ARG A 162 -0.79 -5.54 14.95
N TRP A 163 0.29 -4.79 15.06
CA TRP A 163 1.52 -5.26 15.67
C TRP A 163 1.38 -5.45 17.17
N HIS A 164 2.15 -6.39 17.73
CA HIS A 164 2.33 -6.53 19.15
C HIS A 164 3.46 -5.58 19.61
N LEU A 165 3.06 -4.45 20.19
CA LEU A 165 3.99 -3.48 20.77
C LEU A 165 3.69 -3.31 22.25
N GLU A 166 4.70 -3.54 23.09
CA GLU A 166 4.67 -3.30 24.52
C GLU A 166 5.81 -2.36 24.88
N LYS A 167 5.54 -1.41 25.76
CA LYS A 167 6.59 -0.55 26.33
C LYS A 167 7.64 -1.38 27.03
N ASP A 168 8.89 -1.04 26.88
CA ASP A 168 9.99 -1.62 27.63
C ASP A 168 9.85 -1.29 29.12
N ASP A 169 9.59 -0.01 29.43
CA ASP A 169 9.21 0.44 30.76
C ASP A 169 7.78 1.00 30.78
N PRO A 170 6.78 0.25 31.29
CA PRO A 170 5.40 0.69 31.38
C PRO A 170 5.17 1.88 32.32
N SER A 171 6.09 2.15 33.28
CA SER A 171 5.97 3.26 34.21
C SER A 171 6.23 4.62 33.59
N LEU A 172 6.97 4.67 32.50
CA LEU A 172 7.28 5.90 31.79
C LEU A 172 6.12 6.36 30.92
N LYS A 173 5.89 7.69 30.88
CA LYS A 173 4.92 8.28 29.97
C LYS A 173 5.22 7.93 28.50
N ILE A 174 6.50 8.00 28.14
CA ILE A 174 7.01 7.60 26.81
C ILE A 174 8.17 6.63 27.03
N SER A 175 8.13 5.48 26.39
CA SER A 175 9.16 4.44 26.43
C SER A 175 9.33 3.81 25.06
N PRO A 176 10.52 3.35 24.66
CA PRO A 176 10.67 2.50 23.49
C PRO A 176 9.91 1.18 23.68
N PRO A 177 9.59 0.45 22.65
CA PRO A 177 9.02 -0.88 22.78
C PRO A 177 10.11 -1.90 23.13
N LYS A 178 9.75 -2.99 23.81
CA LYS A 178 10.62 -4.15 24.04
C LYS A 178 11.18 -4.72 22.72
N ASN A 179 10.33 -4.80 21.72
CA ASN A 179 10.65 -5.29 20.39
C ASN A 179 10.17 -4.27 19.35
N PRO A 180 11.06 -3.47 18.77
CA PRO A 180 10.68 -2.53 17.72
C PRO A 180 10.36 -3.25 16.40
N ILE A 181 9.51 -2.64 15.60
CA ILE A 181 9.22 -3.09 14.24
C ILE A 181 10.37 -2.61 13.35
N THR A 182 11.22 -3.52 12.91
CA THR A 182 12.36 -3.18 12.05
C THR A 182 12.03 -3.50 10.59
N PHE A 183 12.13 -2.50 9.72
CA PHE A 183 12.03 -2.65 8.26
C PHE A 183 13.40 -2.55 7.61
N TYR A 184 13.71 -3.50 6.73
CA TYR A 184 14.91 -3.51 5.92
C TYR A 184 14.63 -2.96 4.53
N ILE A 185 15.27 -1.84 4.16
CA ILE A 185 15.20 -1.34 2.79
C ILE A 185 16.12 -2.18 1.92
N GLU A 186 15.52 -2.92 0.99
CA GLU A 186 16.25 -3.82 0.08
C GLU A 186 17.28 -3.06 -0.77
N HIS A 187 18.39 -3.70 -1.04
CA HIS A 187 19.50 -3.09 -1.80
C HIS A 187 19.14 -2.74 -3.26
N THR A 188 18.07 -3.31 -3.79
CA THR A 188 17.51 -3.00 -5.12
C THR A 188 16.80 -1.65 -5.18
N THR A 189 16.42 -1.08 -4.02
CA THR A 189 15.79 0.24 -3.96
C THR A 189 16.73 1.31 -4.53
N PRO A 190 16.32 2.10 -5.55
CA PRO A 190 17.18 3.12 -6.16
C PRO A 190 17.68 4.13 -5.12
N VAL A 191 18.98 4.41 -5.15
CA VAL A 191 19.68 5.24 -4.14
C VAL A 191 19.01 6.60 -3.95
N ARG A 192 18.54 7.23 -5.05
CA ARG A 192 17.86 8.53 -5.03
C ARG A 192 16.57 8.55 -4.19
N TYR A 193 15.92 7.38 -4.00
CA TYR A 193 14.67 7.28 -3.24
C TYR A 193 14.85 6.77 -1.81
N ARG A 194 15.96 6.12 -1.47
CA ARG A 194 16.17 5.48 -0.16
C ARG A 194 15.92 6.42 1.02
N ARG A 195 16.48 7.64 0.97
CA ARG A 195 16.28 8.65 2.04
C ARG A 195 14.82 9.04 2.23
N TRP A 196 14.02 9.02 1.16
CA TRP A 196 12.62 9.37 1.22
C TRP A 196 11.78 8.21 1.73
N VAL A 197 12.12 7.00 1.36
CA VAL A 197 11.53 5.77 1.89
C VAL A 197 11.77 5.70 3.40
N GLU A 198 13.00 5.87 3.85
CA GLU A 198 13.36 5.92 5.27
C GLU A 198 12.53 6.98 6.02
N LYS A 199 12.51 8.21 5.54
CA LYS A 199 11.74 9.29 6.16
C LYS A 199 10.25 8.99 6.22
N GLY A 200 9.68 8.40 5.16
CA GLY A 200 8.28 8.00 5.11
C GLY A 200 7.93 6.94 6.16
N VAL A 201 8.80 5.96 6.32
CA VAL A 201 8.63 4.90 7.32
C VAL A 201 8.78 5.45 8.74
N LEU A 202 9.84 6.21 9.00
CA LEU A 202 10.09 6.79 10.33
C LEU A 202 9.06 7.86 10.73
N TYR A 203 8.33 8.43 9.77
CA TYR A 203 7.28 9.39 10.06
C TYR A 203 6.17 8.81 10.94
N TRP A 204 5.93 7.49 10.86
CA TRP A 204 4.96 6.81 11.71
C TRP A 204 5.32 6.85 13.21
N ASN A 205 6.60 7.04 13.55
CA ASN A 205 6.99 7.18 14.95
C ASN A 205 6.30 8.35 15.66
N LYS A 206 5.95 9.42 14.92
CA LYS A 206 5.14 10.52 15.49
C LYS A 206 3.78 10.05 15.99
N ALA A 207 3.14 9.13 15.26
CA ALA A 207 1.86 8.56 15.70
C ALA A 207 2.03 7.65 16.92
N PHE A 208 3.11 6.87 16.97
CA PHE A 208 3.41 6.01 18.11
C PHE A 208 3.82 6.81 19.37
N GLU A 209 4.54 7.91 19.22
CA GLU A 209 4.88 8.82 20.32
C GLU A 209 3.63 9.42 20.96
N ASN A 210 2.60 9.75 20.18
CA ASN A 210 1.33 10.23 20.71
C ASN A 210 0.61 9.24 21.63
N ILE A 211 0.88 7.95 21.47
CA ILE A 211 0.37 6.89 22.36
C ILE A 211 1.40 6.41 23.37
N GLY A 212 2.53 7.11 23.50
CA GLY A 212 3.55 6.88 24.50
C GLY A 212 4.60 5.83 24.12
N ILE A 213 4.78 5.51 22.85
CA ILE A 213 5.81 4.58 22.37
C ILE A 213 6.78 5.34 21.47
N SER A 214 8.02 5.53 21.92
CA SER A 214 9.08 6.14 21.10
C SER A 214 9.82 5.07 20.28
N ASN A 215 10.33 5.45 19.11
CA ASN A 215 11.11 4.56 18.24
C ASN A 215 10.44 3.19 18.00
N ALA A 216 9.12 3.19 17.83
CA ALA A 216 8.34 1.98 17.57
C ALA A 216 8.77 1.29 16.26
N ILE A 217 9.16 2.08 15.27
CA ILE A 217 9.63 1.61 13.97
C ILE A 217 11.09 2.01 13.80
N GLN A 218 11.90 1.05 13.35
CA GLN A 218 13.30 1.22 12.97
C GLN A 218 13.49 0.88 11.49
N VAL A 219 14.48 1.51 10.86
CA VAL A 219 14.84 1.28 9.47
C VAL A 219 16.30 0.92 9.37
N GLU A 220 16.58 -0.17 8.64
CA GLU A 220 17.91 -0.63 8.32
C GLU A 220 18.08 -0.74 6.80
N PHE A 221 19.32 -0.52 6.31
CA PHE A 221 19.62 -0.60 4.89
C PHE A 221 20.40 -1.86 4.55
N GLN A 222 19.86 -2.63 3.61
CA GLN A 222 20.66 -3.63 2.92
C GLN A 222 21.68 -2.97 2.00
N ASN A 223 22.94 -3.44 2.04
CA ASN A 223 23.99 -2.91 1.18
C ASN A 223 24.81 -4.04 0.57
N ALA A 224 24.59 -4.31 -0.73
CA ALA A 224 25.30 -5.37 -1.45
C ALA A 224 26.81 -5.12 -1.54
N ARG A 225 27.28 -3.85 -1.53
CA ARG A 225 28.70 -3.53 -1.63
C ARG A 225 29.49 -3.83 -0.35
N THR A 226 28.86 -3.55 0.80
CA THR A 226 29.50 -3.76 2.12
C THR A 226 29.14 -5.08 2.76
N GLY A 227 28.20 -5.83 2.19
CA GLY A 227 27.67 -7.05 2.78
C GLY A 227 26.68 -6.83 3.93
N ARG A 228 26.36 -5.57 4.30
CA ARG A 228 25.50 -5.28 5.44
C ARG A 228 24.08 -5.79 5.20
N HIS A 229 23.59 -6.65 6.08
CA HIS A 229 22.26 -7.26 6.07
C HIS A 229 21.89 -8.06 4.81
N VAL A 230 22.88 -8.45 3.98
CA VAL A 230 22.65 -9.24 2.77
C VAL A 230 22.22 -10.68 3.11
N GLU A 231 22.59 -11.16 4.30
CA GLU A 231 22.15 -12.44 4.84
C GLU A 231 20.66 -12.51 5.15
N LYS A 232 19.99 -11.37 5.25
CA LYS A 232 18.53 -11.30 5.44
C LYS A 232 17.85 -11.37 4.09
N ASP A 233 17.03 -12.39 3.89
CA ASP A 233 16.29 -12.58 2.65
C ASP A 233 14.89 -11.98 2.78
N PRO A 234 14.39 -11.21 1.79
CA PRO A 234 13.03 -10.69 1.82
C PRO A 234 11.92 -11.75 1.84
N GLU A 235 12.26 -12.99 1.55
CA GLU A 235 11.31 -14.10 1.60
C GLU A 235 11.32 -14.84 2.94
N ASP A 236 12.21 -14.47 3.85
CA ASP A 236 12.25 -15.01 5.21
C ASP A 236 11.25 -14.25 6.09
N VAL A 237 10.20 -14.91 6.52
CA VAL A 237 9.08 -14.35 7.30
C VAL A 237 9.47 -13.77 8.67
N ARG A 238 10.74 -13.88 9.07
CA ARG A 238 11.26 -13.27 10.29
C ARG A 238 11.62 -11.80 10.13
N TRP A 239 11.69 -11.29 8.89
CA TRP A 239 12.16 -9.96 8.57
C TRP A 239 11.11 -9.19 7.79
N ASN A 240 10.94 -7.92 8.07
CA ASN A 240 10.07 -7.04 7.29
C ASN A 240 10.89 -6.27 6.28
N PHE A 241 10.45 -6.26 5.03
CA PHE A 241 11.17 -5.60 3.97
C PHE A 241 10.39 -4.49 3.29
N ILE A 242 11.13 -3.49 2.81
CA ILE A 242 10.63 -2.54 1.83
C ILE A 242 11.37 -2.83 0.53
N ARG A 243 10.62 -3.27 -0.46
CA ARG A 243 11.14 -3.76 -1.73
C ARG A 243 10.78 -2.79 -2.86
N TRP A 244 11.64 -2.75 -3.85
CA TRP A 244 11.42 -1.98 -5.06
C TRP A 244 11.23 -2.91 -6.25
N LEU A 245 10.08 -2.80 -6.93
CA LEU A 245 9.81 -3.55 -8.15
C LEU A 245 9.65 -2.60 -9.33
N ASN A 246 10.32 -2.94 -10.43
CA ASN A 246 10.12 -2.24 -11.68
C ASN A 246 8.90 -2.81 -12.41
N ASN A 247 7.77 -2.13 -12.31
CA ASN A 247 6.53 -2.45 -13.01
C ASN A 247 5.67 -1.19 -13.20
N ASP A 248 4.52 -1.34 -13.84
CA ASP A 248 3.59 -0.23 -14.14
C ASP A 248 2.42 -0.11 -13.16
N VAL A 249 2.51 -0.78 -12.00
CA VAL A 249 1.48 -0.67 -10.97
C VAL A 249 1.55 0.71 -10.32
N GLY A 250 0.49 1.51 -10.47
CA GLY A 250 0.39 2.88 -9.94
C GLY A 250 0.15 2.99 -8.43
N THR A 251 0.25 1.88 -7.69
CA THR A 251 0.05 1.84 -6.24
C THR A 251 1.16 1.06 -5.55
N ALA A 252 1.48 1.46 -4.31
CA ALA A 252 2.28 0.65 -3.41
C ALA A 252 1.41 -0.43 -2.76
N ILE A 253 2.02 -1.56 -2.41
CA ILE A 253 1.34 -2.68 -1.77
C ILE A 253 2.09 -3.02 -0.50
N GLY A 254 1.35 -3.12 0.62
CA GLY A 254 1.88 -3.51 1.92
C GLY A 254 1.21 -4.79 2.43
N PRO A 255 1.48 -5.97 1.84
CA PRO A 255 0.96 -7.21 2.37
C PRO A 255 1.52 -7.47 3.75
N SER A 256 0.66 -7.92 4.66
CA SER A 256 1.06 -8.40 5.98
C SER A 256 0.61 -9.84 6.17
N ARG A 257 1.39 -10.63 6.89
CA ARG A 257 0.98 -11.94 7.36
C ARG A 257 0.40 -11.79 8.76
N VAL A 258 -0.84 -12.21 8.91
CA VAL A 258 -1.62 -11.99 10.12
C VAL A 258 -2.03 -13.34 10.70
N ASN A 259 -2.00 -13.46 12.02
CA ASN A 259 -2.60 -14.59 12.70
C ASN A 259 -4.14 -14.50 12.57
N PRO A 260 -4.80 -15.44 11.87
CA PRO A 260 -6.23 -15.35 11.57
C PRO A 260 -7.12 -15.60 12.77
N LEU A 261 -6.55 -15.99 13.91
CA LEU A 261 -7.29 -16.18 15.16
C LEU A 261 -7.33 -14.90 16.00
N THR A 262 -6.32 -14.04 15.89
CA THR A 262 -6.11 -12.93 16.83
C THR A 262 -6.02 -11.56 16.15
N GLY A 263 -5.67 -11.49 14.87
CA GLY A 263 -5.37 -10.24 14.17
C GLY A 263 -3.95 -9.71 14.43
N GLU A 264 -3.07 -10.50 15.06
CA GLU A 264 -1.68 -10.12 15.24
C GLU A 264 -0.94 -10.10 13.90
N ILE A 265 -0.28 -9.00 13.57
CA ILE A 265 0.63 -8.91 12.42
C ILE A 265 1.94 -9.58 12.81
N LEU A 266 2.34 -10.59 12.06
CA LEU A 266 3.54 -11.39 12.32
C LEU A 266 4.75 -10.88 11.54
N ASP A 267 4.50 -10.45 10.30
CA ASP A 267 5.46 -9.77 9.42
C ASP A 267 4.72 -8.96 8.36
N ALA A 268 5.42 -8.03 7.74
CA ALA A 268 4.89 -7.24 6.64
C ALA A 268 5.99 -6.85 5.65
N ASP A 269 5.68 -6.98 4.35
CA ASP A 269 6.51 -6.45 3.29
C ASP A 269 5.80 -5.31 2.59
N ILE A 270 6.55 -4.27 2.27
CA ILE A 270 6.04 -3.12 1.52
C ILE A 270 6.70 -3.13 0.15
N ILE A 271 5.88 -3.14 -0.88
CA ILE A 271 6.34 -3.14 -2.27
C ILE A 271 6.08 -1.75 -2.85
N LEU A 272 7.14 -1.05 -3.17
CA LEU A 272 7.14 0.19 -3.91
C LEU A 272 7.46 -0.08 -5.37
N THR A 273 6.90 0.70 -6.29
CA THR A 273 7.05 0.46 -7.72
C THR A 273 7.43 1.71 -8.49
N ASP A 274 8.08 1.56 -9.64
CA ASP A 274 8.31 2.67 -10.57
C ASP A 274 7.01 3.24 -11.11
N GLY A 275 5.99 2.40 -11.30
CA GLY A 275 4.65 2.81 -11.71
C GLY A 275 4.02 3.78 -10.73
N TRP A 276 4.25 3.58 -9.42
CA TRP A 276 3.79 4.51 -8.39
C TRP A 276 4.44 5.88 -8.52
N ILE A 277 5.75 5.94 -8.81
CA ILE A 277 6.44 7.20 -9.08
C ILE A 277 5.90 7.87 -10.35
N ARG A 278 5.66 7.09 -11.43
CA ARG A 278 5.04 7.62 -12.66
C ARG A 278 3.64 8.17 -12.41
N HIS A 279 2.84 7.47 -11.60
CA HIS A 279 1.50 7.92 -11.21
C HIS A 279 1.54 9.27 -10.48
N TYR A 280 2.41 9.43 -9.47
CA TYR A 280 2.58 10.72 -8.78
C TYR A 280 3.12 11.80 -9.71
N TRP A 281 4.09 11.46 -10.57
CA TRP A 281 4.61 12.41 -11.56
C TRP A 281 3.48 12.93 -12.46
N MET A 282 2.64 12.07 -12.97
CA MET A 282 1.47 12.44 -13.76
C MET A 282 0.49 13.31 -12.94
N GLN A 283 0.15 12.90 -11.72
CA GLN A 283 -0.76 13.66 -10.86
C GLN A 283 -0.26 15.09 -10.61
N TYR A 284 1.01 15.26 -10.28
CA TYR A 284 1.54 16.57 -9.90
C TYR A 284 2.01 17.41 -11.08
N ASN A 285 2.47 16.81 -12.17
CA ASN A 285 2.96 17.58 -13.31
C ASN A 285 1.91 17.83 -14.40
N GLU A 286 0.91 16.97 -14.52
CA GLU A 286 -0.11 17.07 -15.56
C GLU A 286 -1.48 17.38 -14.99
N LEU A 287 -1.96 16.54 -14.07
CA LEU A 287 -3.33 16.62 -13.58
C LEU A 287 -3.54 17.82 -12.63
N LEU A 288 -2.68 18.00 -11.65
CA LEU A 288 -2.81 19.08 -10.68
C LEU A 288 -2.71 20.47 -11.31
N PRO A 289 -1.76 20.75 -12.25
CA PRO A 289 -1.71 22.04 -12.93
C PRO A 289 -2.96 22.31 -13.78
N GLN A 290 -3.52 21.29 -14.41
CA GLN A 290 -4.74 21.44 -15.20
C GLN A 290 -5.97 21.65 -14.33
N ALA A 291 -6.09 20.88 -13.24
CA ALA A 291 -7.16 21.05 -12.27
C ALA A 291 -7.12 22.44 -11.60
N ALA A 292 -5.92 22.97 -11.36
CA ALA A 292 -5.74 24.32 -10.81
C ALA A 292 -6.22 25.42 -11.76
N MET A 293 -6.21 25.18 -13.07
CA MET A 293 -6.70 26.13 -14.08
C MET A 293 -8.23 26.10 -14.23
N GLN A 294 -8.88 25.04 -13.74
CA GLN A 294 -10.34 24.95 -13.80
C GLN A 294 -10.99 25.88 -12.77
N GLY A 295 -12.05 26.53 -13.18
CA GLY A 295 -12.79 27.45 -12.31
C GLY A 295 -12.13 28.81 -12.10
N MET A 296 -10.98 29.09 -12.73
CA MET A 296 -10.41 30.43 -12.72
C MET A 296 -11.24 31.39 -13.57
N SER A 297 -11.42 32.61 -13.07
CA SER A 297 -12.12 33.65 -13.81
C SER A 297 -11.33 34.11 -15.05
N PRO A 298 -11.98 34.66 -16.08
CA PRO A 298 -11.31 35.23 -17.23
C PRO A 298 -10.24 36.27 -16.85
N GLU A 299 -10.50 37.06 -15.80
CA GLU A 299 -9.57 38.08 -15.28
C GLU A 299 -8.33 37.41 -14.71
N THR A 300 -8.48 36.35 -13.91
CA THR A 300 -7.33 35.57 -13.36
C THR A 300 -6.52 34.96 -14.49
N LEU A 301 -7.16 34.39 -15.51
CA LEU A 301 -6.47 33.83 -16.66
C LEU A 301 -5.69 34.90 -17.46
N ALA A 302 -6.29 36.09 -17.66
CA ALA A 302 -5.63 37.21 -18.31
C ALA A 302 -4.42 37.73 -17.49
N TRP A 303 -4.54 37.72 -16.16
CA TRP A 303 -3.45 38.06 -15.28
C TRP A 303 -2.31 37.03 -15.35
N LEU A 304 -2.61 35.73 -15.29
CA LEU A 304 -1.62 34.66 -15.44
C LEU A 304 -0.87 34.72 -16.77
N ALA A 305 -1.53 35.11 -17.87
CA ALA A 305 -0.89 35.30 -19.16
C ALA A 305 0.21 36.37 -19.10
N LYS A 306 0.04 37.41 -18.25
CA LYS A 306 1.03 38.45 -18.00
C LYS A 306 2.07 38.04 -16.95
N HIS A 307 1.76 37.08 -16.08
CA HIS A 307 2.58 36.59 -14.97
C HIS A 307 2.87 35.08 -15.06
N PRO A 308 3.57 34.61 -16.13
CA PRO A 308 3.73 33.18 -16.39
C PRO A 308 4.49 32.42 -15.30
N SER A 309 5.20 33.09 -14.40
CA SER A 309 5.85 32.46 -13.23
C SER A 309 4.85 31.97 -12.19
N TRP A 310 3.61 32.47 -12.23
CA TRP A 310 2.52 32.05 -11.37
C TRP A 310 1.64 30.97 -11.98
N ASP A 311 1.76 30.72 -13.29
CA ASP A 311 1.00 29.66 -13.95
C ASP A 311 1.31 28.31 -13.30
N PRO A 312 0.30 27.61 -12.76
CA PRO A 312 0.49 26.33 -12.06
C PRO A 312 1.24 25.31 -12.90
N ARG A 313 1.01 25.27 -14.20
CA ARG A 313 1.65 24.35 -15.15
C ARG A 313 3.17 24.60 -15.24
N ILE A 314 3.58 25.86 -15.14
CA ILE A 314 5.00 26.27 -15.20
C ILE A 314 5.63 26.17 -13.81
N ARG A 315 4.91 26.61 -12.77
CA ARG A 315 5.42 26.64 -11.39
C ARG A 315 5.74 25.25 -10.86
N LEU A 316 4.91 24.27 -11.14
CA LEU A 316 5.06 22.88 -10.70
C LEU A 316 6.09 22.09 -11.52
N ALA A 317 6.39 22.53 -12.74
CA ALA A 317 7.38 21.88 -13.58
C ALA A 317 8.77 21.89 -12.94
N ALA A 318 9.52 20.80 -13.16
CA ALA A 318 10.91 20.72 -12.74
C ALA A 318 11.70 21.93 -13.29
N PRO A 319 12.62 22.51 -12.53
CA PRO A 319 13.38 23.70 -12.96
C PRO A 319 14.03 23.56 -14.33
N SER A 320 14.53 22.37 -14.67
CA SER A 320 15.13 22.05 -15.97
C SER A 320 14.12 22.03 -17.13
N GLU A 321 12.85 21.82 -16.86
CA GLU A 321 11.79 21.64 -17.86
C GLU A 321 10.94 22.91 -18.05
N ARG A 322 11.04 23.88 -17.14
CA ARG A 322 10.20 25.09 -17.13
C ARG A 322 10.19 25.87 -18.45
N VAL A 323 11.31 25.92 -19.13
CA VAL A 323 11.43 26.62 -20.41
C VAL A 323 10.58 25.94 -21.47
N GLU A 324 10.66 24.61 -21.55
CA GLU A 324 9.88 23.83 -22.52
C GLU A 324 8.38 23.82 -22.17
N VAL A 325 8.06 23.67 -20.88
CA VAL A 325 6.67 23.78 -20.42
C VAL A 325 6.08 25.16 -20.75
N ARG A 326 6.83 26.24 -20.55
CA ARG A 326 6.39 27.60 -20.93
C ARG A 326 6.09 27.71 -22.43
N ARG A 327 6.93 27.15 -23.30
CA ARG A 327 6.69 27.11 -24.73
C ARG A 327 5.44 26.31 -25.09
N ARG A 328 5.25 25.16 -24.42
CA ARG A 328 4.06 24.32 -24.60
C ARG A 328 2.78 25.03 -24.17
N VAL A 329 2.79 25.67 -23.01
CA VAL A 329 1.66 26.45 -22.49
C VAL A 329 1.30 27.60 -23.44
N ALA A 330 2.31 28.32 -23.95
CA ALA A 330 2.10 29.40 -24.92
C ALA A 330 1.45 28.91 -26.22
N ARG A 331 1.79 27.69 -26.68
CA ARG A 331 1.14 27.08 -27.85
C ARG A 331 -0.30 26.63 -27.56
N GLN A 332 -0.54 26.11 -26.35
CA GLN A 332 -1.87 25.63 -25.92
C GLN A 332 -2.86 26.77 -25.65
N ALA A 333 -2.37 27.97 -25.34
CA ALA A 333 -3.21 29.16 -25.15
C ALA A 333 -4.06 29.53 -26.41
N LEU A 334 -3.75 28.92 -27.56
CA LEU A 334 -4.49 29.10 -28.79
C LEU A 334 -5.63 28.10 -28.97
N SER A 335 -5.76 27.10 -28.13
CA SER A 335 -6.84 26.10 -28.20
C SER A 335 -7.69 26.15 -26.94
N PRO A 336 -9.01 26.32 -27.02
CA PRO A 336 -9.88 26.28 -25.87
C PRO A 336 -9.81 24.89 -25.23
N TYR A 337 -9.55 24.85 -23.90
CA TYR A 337 -9.61 23.63 -23.14
C TYR A 337 -11.05 23.17 -22.97
N ALA A 338 -11.37 21.97 -23.42
CA ALA A 338 -12.68 21.37 -23.23
C ALA A 338 -12.54 20.01 -22.52
N GLY A 339 -13.26 19.83 -21.43
CA GLY A 339 -13.37 18.58 -20.69
C GLY A 339 -12.62 18.53 -19.36
N HIS A 340 -12.91 17.50 -18.58
CA HIS A 340 -12.24 17.24 -17.31
C HIS A 340 -10.78 16.82 -17.56
N PRO A 341 -9.79 17.27 -16.74
CA PRO A 341 -8.37 16.89 -16.90
C PRO A 341 -8.15 15.38 -17.01
N MET A 342 -8.92 14.59 -16.29
CA MET A 342 -8.86 13.12 -16.33
C MET A 342 -9.20 12.54 -17.71
N ALA A 343 -10.00 13.23 -18.52
CA ALA A 343 -10.34 12.79 -19.88
C ALA A 343 -9.16 12.86 -20.86
N GLN A 344 -8.11 13.57 -20.49
CA GLN A 344 -6.90 13.73 -21.32
C GLN A 344 -5.74 12.84 -20.85
N VAL A 345 -5.92 12.13 -19.75
CA VAL A 345 -4.93 11.20 -19.22
C VAL A 345 -5.10 9.85 -19.91
N ASP A 346 -4.00 9.29 -20.40
CA ASP A 346 -3.99 7.94 -20.94
C ASP A 346 -4.45 6.95 -19.84
N ASN A 347 -5.48 6.16 -20.15
CA ASN A 347 -6.07 5.18 -19.21
C ASN A 347 -5.03 4.21 -18.62
N ARG A 348 -3.92 3.97 -19.32
CA ARG A 348 -2.80 3.17 -18.80
C ARG A 348 -2.19 3.72 -17.53
N PHE A 349 -2.36 5.01 -17.23
CA PHE A 349 -1.85 5.65 -16.02
C PHE A 349 -2.87 5.72 -14.88
N ILE A 350 -4.13 5.41 -15.14
CA ILE A 350 -5.20 5.50 -14.13
C ILE A 350 -5.29 4.22 -13.29
N GLY A 351 -4.54 3.19 -13.68
CA GLY A 351 -4.57 1.86 -13.08
C GLY A 351 -5.67 1.01 -13.72
N ASP A 352 -5.26 -0.12 -14.24
CA ASP A 352 -6.17 -1.15 -14.72
C ASP A 352 -5.85 -2.43 -13.93
N ASP A 353 -6.74 -2.80 -13.04
CA ASP A 353 -6.60 -3.99 -12.20
C ASP A 353 -6.31 -5.27 -13.04
N LEU A 354 -6.74 -5.29 -14.28
CA LEU A 354 -6.47 -6.39 -15.23
C LEU A 354 -4.99 -6.48 -15.60
N TYR A 355 -4.34 -5.34 -15.87
CA TYR A 355 -2.93 -5.28 -16.24
C TYR A 355 -2.01 -5.34 -15.03
N ASP A 356 -2.43 -4.78 -13.91
CA ASP A 356 -1.63 -4.66 -12.71
C ASP A 356 -1.55 -5.95 -11.89
N GLY A 357 -2.32 -6.97 -12.27
CA GLY A 357 -2.43 -8.20 -11.49
C GLY A 357 -3.03 -7.95 -10.10
N LEU A 358 -3.76 -6.84 -9.94
CA LEU A 358 -4.41 -6.44 -8.69
C LEU A 358 -5.78 -7.10 -8.51
N ILE A 359 -6.27 -7.83 -9.51
CA ILE A 359 -7.52 -8.60 -9.40
C ILE A 359 -7.44 -9.51 -8.17
N GLY A 360 -8.39 -9.33 -7.26
CA GLY A 360 -8.45 -10.06 -5.99
C GLY A 360 -7.63 -9.44 -4.86
N ARG A 361 -6.97 -8.29 -5.06
CA ARG A 361 -6.25 -7.56 -4.02
C ARG A 361 -7.08 -6.49 -3.30
N THR A 362 -8.34 -6.34 -3.64
CA THR A 362 -9.27 -5.38 -3.00
C THR A 362 -9.25 -5.47 -1.47
N SER A 363 -8.99 -6.67 -0.91
CA SER A 363 -8.83 -6.84 0.54
C SER A 363 -7.55 -6.24 1.12
N GLN A 364 -6.58 -5.86 0.28
CA GLN A 364 -5.29 -5.25 0.68
C GLN A 364 -5.25 -3.75 0.40
N VAL A 365 -6.23 -3.20 -0.29
CA VAL A 365 -6.37 -1.77 -0.53
C VAL A 365 -7.20 -1.17 0.60
N ASN A 366 -6.58 -0.34 1.42
CA ASN A 366 -7.30 0.41 2.44
C ASN A 366 -7.92 1.66 1.81
N GLY A 367 -9.25 1.72 1.76
CA GLY A 367 -9.98 2.87 1.23
C GLY A 367 -9.63 4.20 1.90
N LEU A 368 -9.24 4.19 3.19
CA LEU A 368 -8.75 5.39 3.87
C LEU A 368 -7.41 5.89 3.34
N CYS A 369 -6.51 5.00 2.88
CA CYS A 369 -5.27 5.42 2.24
C CYS A 369 -5.55 6.11 0.91
N LEU A 370 -6.50 5.60 0.12
CA LEU A 370 -6.93 6.26 -1.13
C LEU A 370 -7.60 7.60 -0.86
N ALA A 371 -8.46 7.68 0.16
CA ALA A 371 -9.09 8.93 0.57
C ALA A 371 -8.06 9.97 1.06
N ALA A 372 -7.06 9.54 1.83
CA ALA A 372 -5.98 10.42 2.28
C ALA A 372 -5.14 10.95 1.11
N GLN A 373 -4.87 10.11 0.10
CA GLN A 373 -4.19 10.52 -1.13
C GLN A 373 -5.00 11.55 -1.92
N GLY A 374 -6.32 11.33 -2.07
CA GLY A 374 -7.22 12.31 -2.69
C GLY A 374 -7.26 13.63 -1.93
N LYS A 375 -7.32 13.60 -0.60
CA LYS A 375 -7.26 14.81 0.24
C LYS A 375 -5.94 15.56 0.12
N ALA A 376 -4.81 14.87 0.00
CA ALA A 376 -3.53 15.53 -0.24
C ALA A 376 -3.51 16.27 -1.58
N PHE A 377 -4.13 15.69 -2.61
CA PHE A 377 -4.31 16.34 -3.92
C PHE A 377 -5.20 17.57 -3.80
N ASP A 378 -6.37 17.46 -3.16
CA ASP A 378 -7.32 18.57 -2.95
C ASP A 378 -6.67 19.74 -2.19
N LEU A 379 -5.90 19.44 -1.12
CA LEU A 379 -5.18 20.45 -0.34
C LEU A 379 -4.10 21.15 -1.16
N SER A 380 -3.40 20.43 -2.03
CA SER A 380 -2.40 21.01 -2.93
C SER A 380 -3.05 21.94 -3.95
N LEU A 381 -4.20 21.56 -4.49
CA LEU A 381 -5.01 22.38 -5.39
C LEU A 381 -5.50 23.67 -4.70
N MET A 382 -6.08 23.52 -3.53
CA MET A 382 -6.57 24.67 -2.73
C MET A 382 -5.44 25.65 -2.38
N LYS A 383 -4.28 25.13 -1.96
CA LYS A 383 -3.12 25.96 -1.65
C LYS A 383 -2.66 26.78 -2.85
N MET A 384 -2.61 26.16 -4.05
CA MET A 384 -2.25 26.90 -5.26
C MET A 384 -3.25 28.00 -5.61
N HIS A 385 -4.56 27.74 -5.46
CA HIS A 385 -5.57 28.77 -5.68
C HIS A 385 -5.41 29.94 -4.70
N LEU A 386 -5.20 29.66 -3.41
CA LEU A 386 -4.98 30.71 -2.40
C LEU A 386 -3.70 31.52 -2.67
N ASP A 387 -2.61 30.87 -3.06
CA ASP A 387 -1.36 31.57 -3.42
C ASP A 387 -1.57 32.52 -4.62
N ILE A 388 -2.34 32.12 -5.63
CA ILE A 388 -2.64 32.93 -6.81
C ILE A 388 -3.55 34.10 -6.42
N LEU A 389 -4.60 33.88 -5.61
CA LEU A 389 -5.50 34.93 -5.15
C LEU A 389 -4.75 35.98 -4.34
N ALA A 390 -3.88 35.57 -3.41
CA ALA A 390 -3.05 36.49 -2.64
C ALA A 390 -2.14 37.33 -3.54
N ALA A 391 -1.55 36.75 -4.58
CA ALA A 391 -0.72 37.49 -5.52
C ALA A 391 -1.51 38.49 -6.40
N LEU A 392 -2.76 38.17 -6.74
CA LEU A 392 -3.67 39.07 -7.44
C LEU A 392 -4.01 40.30 -6.58
N ASP A 393 -4.34 40.09 -5.31
CA ASP A 393 -4.66 41.17 -4.37
C ASP A 393 -3.47 42.14 -4.19
N ASP A 394 -2.24 41.59 -4.04
CA ASP A 394 -1.01 42.37 -3.95
C ASP A 394 -0.75 43.25 -5.20
N ASP A 395 -1.06 42.73 -6.38
CA ASP A 395 -0.92 43.49 -7.64
C ASP A 395 -1.96 44.62 -7.79
N ASP A 396 -3.19 44.38 -7.34
CA ASP A 396 -4.24 45.39 -7.39
C ASP A 396 -4.01 46.53 -6.38
N ASP A 397 -3.45 46.23 -5.23
CA ASP A 397 -3.08 47.26 -4.25
C ASP A 397 -1.90 48.12 -4.73
N LYS A 398 -0.89 47.53 -5.38
CA LYS A 398 0.20 48.27 -6.02
C LYS A 398 -0.31 49.23 -7.11
N LYS A 399 -1.25 48.78 -7.95
CA LYS A 399 -1.86 49.62 -8.99
C LYS A 399 -2.66 50.78 -8.41
N LYS A 400 -3.33 50.60 -7.26
CA LYS A 400 -4.04 51.67 -6.57
C LYS A 400 -3.07 52.70 -5.99
N ASP A 401 -1.94 52.26 -5.46
CA ASP A 401 -0.90 53.19 -4.91
C ASP A 401 -0.16 53.93 -6.00
N ASP A 402 0.13 53.31 -7.14
CA ASP A 402 0.74 54.01 -8.28
C ASP A 402 -0.23 55.04 -8.90
N LYS A 403 -1.54 54.73 -9.03
CA LYS A 403 -2.53 55.70 -9.44
C LYS A 403 -2.64 56.91 -8.49
N LYS A 404 -2.62 56.66 -7.18
CA LYS A 404 -2.60 57.75 -6.18
C LYS A 404 -1.35 58.63 -6.27
N LYS A 405 -0.21 58.09 -6.62
CA LYS A 405 1.04 58.86 -6.84
C LYS A 405 0.97 59.69 -8.10
N ASP A 406 0.39 59.14 -9.17
CA ASP A 406 0.24 59.86 -10.45
C ASP A 406 -0.80 60.99 -10.33
N ASP A 407 -1.92 60.79 -9.61
CA ASP A 407 -2.90 61.82 -9.34
C ASP A 407 -2.34 62.93 -8.46
N LYS A 408 -1.53 62.63 -7.43
CA LYS A 408 -0.81 63.63 -6.65
C LYS A 408 0.16 64.48 -7.48
N LYS A 409 0.92 63.82 -8.39
CA LYS A 409 1.83 64.56 -9.30
C LYS A 409 1.09 65.46 -10.27
N LYS A 410 -0.12 65.10 -10.70
CA LYS A 410 -0.96 65.94 -11.57
C LYS A 410 -1.54 67.14 -10.80
N ASP A 411 -1.92 66.98 -9.52
CA ASP A 411 -2.42 68.04 -8.68
C ASP A 411 -1.31 69.05 -8.28
N ASP A 412 -0.11 68.55 -8.02
CA ASP A 412 1.06 69.41 -7.74
C ASP A 412 1.48 70.25 -8.96
N LYS A 413 1.47 69.64 -10.18
CA LYS A 413 1.69 70.41 -11.43
C LYS A 413 0.63 71.47 -11.69
N LYS A 414 -0.67 71.18 -11.40
CA LYS A 414 -1.74 72.18 -11.52
C LYS A 414 -1.60 73.33 -10.50
N LYS A 415 -0.99 73.14 -9.36
CA LYS A 415 -0.73 74.18 -8.36
C LYS A 415 0.44 75.09 -8.78
N ASP A 416 1.45 74.57 -9.42
CA ASP A 416 2.60 75.32 -9.92
C ASP A 416 2.23 76.18 -11.16
N ASP A 417 1.37 75.67 -12.04
CA ASP A 417 0.86 76.45 -13.18
C ASP A 417 -0.11 77.57 -12.81
N LYS A 418 -0.69 77.55 -11.57
CA LYS A 418 -1.54 78.66 -11.07
C LYS A 418 -0.74 79.74 -10.29
N LYS A 419 0.56 79.54 -10.10
CA LYS A 419 1.43 80.50 -9.42
C LYS A 419 2.35 81.27 -10.37
N LYS A 420 2.26 81.02 -11.66
CA LYS A 420 2.82 81.82 -12.75
C LYS A 420 1.68 82.65 -13.38
#